data_1f7a74659391d5df8a2f9da4b133e87c
#
_entry.id   1f7a74659391d5df8a2f9da4b133e87c
#
_cell.length_a   1.000
_cell.length_b   1.000
_cell.length_c   1.000
_cell.angle_alpha   90.00
_cell.angle_beta   90.00
_cell.angle_gamma   90.00
#
_symmetry.space_group_name_H-M   'P 1'
#
loop_
_entity.id
_entity.type
_entity.pdbx_description
1 polymer ?
#
loop_
_entity_poly.entity_id
_entity_poly.type
_entity_poly.pdbx_seq_one_letter_code
_entity_poly.pdbx_strand_id
1 'polypeptide(L)'
;MKKFDCPFCDDRYKSLEGLYEHIEEEHLDEIPQDMSIPQYLYFMRTGKAYGKCVVCKSKTGWNDKTEKYKRFCDNPKCKEKYREQFKRRMIDKYGKTTLLNDPEQQRKMLAHRQISGEYTWTDGTKKTYTGSYELDFLKFLDLLMDF
;
A
#
# COMPACT_ATOMS: atom_id res chain seq x y z
N MET A 1 12.79 15.78 -0.33
CA MET A 1 12.05 15.32 -1.54
C MET A 1 12.80 14.13 -2.10
N LYS A 2 12.10 13.03 -2.44
CA LYS A 2 12.73 11.89 -3.15
C LYS A 2 13.13 12.37 -4.55
N LYS A 3 14.35 12.05 -4.94
CA LYS A 3 14.85 12.24 -6.30
C LYS A 3 15.01 10.85 -6.94
N PHE A 4 14.81 10.78 -8.24
CA PHE A 4 14.94 9.55 -9.03
C PHE A 4 16.14 9.74 -9.95
N ASP A 5 17.15 8.90 -9.74
CA ASP A 5 18.39 8.95 -10.52
C ASP A 5 18.19 8.11 -11.79
N CYS A 6 18.66 8.61 -12.95
CA CYS A 6 18.69 7.82 -14.17
C CYS A 6 19.74 6.71 -14.02
N PRO A 7 19.46 5.44 -14.39
CA PRO A 7 20.43 4.37 -14.32
C PRO A 7 21.49 4.40 -15.43
N PHE A 8 21.32 5.25 -16.43
CA PHE A 8 22.16 5.32 -17.63
C PHE A 8 23.04 6.58 -17.69
N CYS A 9 22.63 7.65 -17.00
CA CYS A 9 23.39 8.91 -16.92
C CYS A 9 23.29 9.54 -15.51
N ASP A 10 23.92 10.69 -15.31
CA ASP A 10 23.99 11.36 -14.00
C ASP A 10 22.76 12.25 -13.70
N ASP A 11 21.75 12.23 -14.55
CA ASP A 11 20.56 13.06 -14.41
C ASP A 11 19.61 12.60 -13.31
N ARG A 12 18.93 13.58 -12.70
CA ARG A 12 18.07 13.39 -11.53
C ARG A 12 16.72 14.06 -11.70
N TYR A 13 15.66 13.31 -11.46
CA TYR A 13 14.29 13.75 -11.66
C TYR A 13 13.51 13.86 -10.34
N LYS A 14 12.55 14.78 -10.30
CA LYS A 14 11.68 14.98 -9.13
C LYS A 14 10.49 14.02 -9.12
N SER A 15 10.15 13.43 -10.27
CA SER A 15 9.04 12.50 -10.45
C SER A 15 9.49 11.27 -11.26
N LEU A 16 8.75 10.15 -11.10
CA LEU A 16 8.96 8.97 -11.93
C LEU A 16 8.55 9.21 -13.39
N GLU A 17 7.51 10.01 -13.61
CA GLU A 17 7.06 10.37 -14.95
C GLU A 17 8.19 11.07 -15.74
N GLY A 18 8.80 12.11 -15.16
CA GLY A 18 9.91 12.81 -15.80
C GLY A 18 11.14 11.93 -16.03
N LEU A 19 11.38 10.92 -15.16
CA LEU A 19 12.42 9.92 -15.41
C LEU A 19 12.05 9.00 -16.60
N TYR A 20 10.78 8.60 -16.71
CA TYR A 20 10.34 7.73 -17.82
C TYR A 20 10.40 8.46 -19.15
N GLU A 21 9.96 9.72 -19.23
CA GLU A 21 10.08 10.59 -20.40
C GLU A 21 11.54 10.73 -20.85
N HIS A 22 12.45 11.02 -19.93
CA HIS A 22 13.87 11.12 -20.23
C HIS A 22 14.46 9.78 -20.76
N ILE A 23 14.11 8.65 -20.15
CA ILE A 23 14.59 7.35 -20.61
C ILE A 23 14.02 7.02 -22.00
N GLU A 24 12.79 7.37 -22.26
CA GLU A 24 12.14 7.17 -23.56
C GLU A 24 12.80 8.01 -24.66
N GLU A 25 13.20 9.23 -24.35
CA GLU A 25 13.85 10.14 -25.30
C GLU A 25 15.33 9.83 -25.54
N GLU A 26 16.09 9.51 -24.49
CA GLU A 26 17.55 9.48 -24.55
C GLU A 26 18.16 8.07 -24.45
N HIS A 27 17.43 7.11 -23.87
CA HIS A 27 17.97 5.78 -23.51
C HIS A 27 17.08 4.61 -23.92
N LEU A 28 16.16 4.80 -24.86
CA LEU A 28 15.24 3.76 -25.29
C LEU A 28 15.96 2.54 -25.84
N ASP A 29 17.08 2.76 -26.54
CA ASP A 29 17.91 1.70 -27.14
C ASP A 29 18.59 0.79 -26.10
N GLU A 30 18.71 1.25 -24.87
CA GLU A 30 19.30 0.49 -23.77
C GLU A 30 18.27 -0.42 -23.06
N ILE A 31 16.98 -0.24 -23.35
CA ILE A 31 15.90 -1.06 -22.80
C ILE A 31 15.66 -2.28 -23.70
N PRO A 32 15.67 -3.52 -23.16
CA PRO A 32 15.31 -4.71 -23.93
C PRO A 32 13.91 -4.58 -24.53
N GLN A 33 13.76 -4.96 -25.81
CA GLN A 33 12.49 -4.82 -26.57
C GLN A 33 11.30 -5.57 -25.95
N ASP A 34 11.56 -6.58 -25.10
CA ASP A 34 10.55 -7.37 -24.41
C ASP A 34 10.16 -6.82 -23.04
N MET A 35 10.71 -5.66 -22.63
CA MET A 35 10.43 -5.01 -21.37
C MET A 35 9.95 -3.57 -21.57
N SER A 36 9.01 -3.13 -20.74
CA SER A 36 8.68 -1.71 -20.62
C SER A 36 9.70 -1.00 -19.72
N ILE A 37 9.82 0.33 -19.83
CA ILE A 37 10.70 1.15 -18.97
C ILE A 37 10.48 0.84 -17.47
N PRO A 38 9.24 0.82 -16.93
CA PRO A 38 8.99 0.45 -15.54
C PRO A 38 9.42 -0.96 -15.17
N GLN A 39 9.28 -1.93 -16.09
CA GLN A 39 9.75 -3.31 -15.88
C GLN A 39 11.26 -3.38 -15.80
N TYR A 40 11.95 -2.69 -16.69
CA TYR A 40 13.41 -2.67 -16.71
C TYR A 40 13.97 -1.99 -15.45
N LEU A 41 13.43 -0.86 -15.03
CA LEU A 41 13.81 -0.20 -13.77
C LEU A 41 13.53 -1.07 -12.55
N TYR A 42 12.42 -1.82 -12.56
CA TYR A 42 12.15 -2.81 -11.53
C TYR A 42 13.18 -3.93 -11.52
N PHE A 43 13.57 -4.43 -12.69
CA PHE A 43 14.62 -5.44 -12.84
C PHE A 43 15.97 -4.94 -12.31
N MET A 44 16.40 -3.75 -12.72
CA MET A 44 17.66 -3.14 -12.26
C MET A 44 17.70 -3.01 -10.73
N ARG A 45 16.59 -2.62 -10.12
CA ARG A 45 16.50 -2.45 -8.66
C ARG A 45 16.41 -3.77 -7.89
N THR A 46 15.78 -4.80 -8.44
CA THR A 46 15.42 -6.02 -7.69
C THR A 46 16.14 -7.28 -8.18
N GLY A 47 16.77 -7.24 -9.35
CA GLY A 47 17.35 -8.40 -10.03
C GLY A 47 16.32 -9.40 -10.59
N LYS A 48 15.02 -9.03 -10.62
CA LYS A 48 13.93 -9.95 -11.01
C LYS A 48 13.41 -9.63 -12.39
N ALA A 49 13.77 -10.42 -13.37
CA ALA A 49 13.30 -10.31 -14.75
C ALA A 49 11.84 -10.79 -14.95
N TYR A 50 11.29 -11.54 -14.01
CA TYR A 50 9.90 -12.01 -14.04
C TYR A 50 9.37 -12.28 -12.64
N GLY A 51 8.05 -12.25 -12.49
CA GLY A 51 7.39 -12.62 -11.24
C GLY A 51 7.18 -14.14 -11.13
N LYS A 52 7.02 -14.61 -9.90
CA LYS A 52 6.67 -16.01 -9.60
C LYS A 52 5.42 -16.08 -8.77
N CYS A 53 4.49 -16.93 -9.19
CA CYS A 53 3.29 -17.22 -8.41
C CYS A 53 3.66 -17.75 -7.02
N VAL A 54 3.08 -17.19 -5.97
CA VAL A 54 3.37 -17.57 -4.58
C VAL A 54 2.97 -19.03 -4.27
N VAL A 55 2.08 -19.61 -5.08
CA VAL A 55 1.55 -20.98 -4.89
C VAL A 55 2.28 -22.00 -5.74
N CYS A 56 2.27 -21.86 -7.06
CA CYS A 56 2.81 -22.85 -8.00
C CYS A 56 4.18 -22.50 -8.57
N LYS A 57 4.73 -21.31 -8.25
CA LYS A 57 6.03 -20.81 -8.74
C LYS A 57 6.11 -20.54 -10.25
N SER A 58 5.05 -20.74 -11.02
CA SER A 58 5.00 -20.39 -12.43
C SER A 58 5.19 -18.87 -12.65
N LYS A 59 5.64 -18.47 -13.83
CA LYS A 59 5.80 -17.05 -14.18
C LYS A 59 4.47 -16.31 -14.05
N THR A 60 4.54 -15.05 -13.61
CA THR A 60 3.39 -14.16 -13.50
C THR A 60 3.58 -12.92 -14.36
N GLY A 61 2.47 -12.38 -14.90
CA GLY A 61 2.46 -11.18 -15.70
C GLY A 61 2.80 -9.92 -14.89
N TRP A 62 3.17 -8.88 -15.60
CA TRP A 62 3.37 -7.55 -15.08
C TRP A 62 2.03 -6.83 -14.85
N ASN A 63 2.00 -5.90 -13.93
CA ASN A 63 0.86 -5.04 -13.67
C ASN A 63 1.30 -3.58 -13.77
N ASP A 64 0.92 -2.92 -14.86
CA ASP A 64 1.31 -1.54 -15.17
C ASP A 64 0.84 -0.54 -14.12
N LYS A 65 -0.37 -0.75 -13.55
CA LYS A 65 -0.92 0.16 -12.52
C LYS A 65 -0.11 0.18 -11.22
N THR A 66 0.49 -0.94 -10.85
CA THR A 66 1.25 -1.07 -9.60
C THR A 66 2.75 -1.12 -9.81
N GLU A 67 3.18 -1.15 -11.08
CA GLU A 67 4.58 -1.32 -11.52
C GLU A 67 5.29 -2.47 -10.80
N LYS A 68 4.61 -3.62 -10.75
CA LYS A 68 5.08 -4.84 -10.10
C LYS A 68 4.56 -6.08 -10.82
N TYR A 69 5.28 -7.18 -10.67
CA TYR A 69 4.76 -8.47 -11.12
C TYR A 69 3.56 -8.91 -10.26
N LYS A 70 2.55 -9.50 -10.92
CA LYS A 70 1.39 -10.08 -10.25
C LYS A 70 1.83 -11.13 -9.25
N ARG A 71 1.16 -11.19 -8.12
CA ARG A 71 1.43 -12.14 -7.05
C ARG A 71 1.01 -13.57 -7.40
N PHE A 72 0.02 -13.71 -8.28
CA PHE A 72 -0.55 -14.98 -8.71
C PHE A 72 -0.49 -15.08 -10.23
N CYS A 73 -0.34 -16.32 -10.73
CA CYS A 73 -0.60 -16.63 -12.14
C CYS A 73 -2.12 -16.54 -12.43
N ASP A 74 -2.48 -16.64 -13.71
CA ASP A 74 -3.88 -16.52 -14.13
C ASP A 74 -4.74 -17.74 -13.76
N ASN A 75 -4.14 -18.79 -13.19
CA ASN A 75 -4.88 -19.96 -12.72
C ASN A 75 -5.68 -19.63 -11.45
N PRO A 76 -7.04 -19.70 -11.50
CA PRO A 76 -7.90 -19.36 -10.36
C PRO A 76 -7.67 -20.28 -9.15
N LYS A 77 -7.31 -21.55 -9.38
CA LYS A 77 -7.01 -22.51 -8.30
C LYS A 77 -5.87 -22.05 -7.39
N CYS A 78 -4.92 -21.28 -7.93
CA CYS A 78 -3.81 -20.74 -7.11
C CYS A 78 -4.31 -19.69 -6.12
N LYS A 79 -5.22 -18.82 -6.51
CA LYS A 79 -5.82 -17.83 -5.61
C LYS A 79 -6.65 -18.48 -4.52
N GLU A 80 -7.43 -19.51 -4.89
CA GLU A 80 -8.26 -20.26 -3.96
C GLU A 80 -7.40 -21.01 -2.93
N LYS A 81 -6.40 -21.78 -3.38
CA LYS A 81 -5.47 -22.49 -2.51
C LYS A 81 -4.75 -21.53 -1.54
N TYR A 82 -4.37 -20.34 -1.99
CA TYR A 82 -3.77 -19.34 -1.12
C TYR A 82 -4.76 -18.82 -0.06
N ARG A 83 -6.02 -18.56 -0.45
CA ARG A 83 -7.07 -18.14 0.50
C ARG A 83 -7.32 -19.18 1.58
N GLU A 84 -7.36 -20.46 1.20
CA GLU A 84 -7.51 -21.56 2.16
C GLU A 84 -6.31 -21.65 3.11
N GLN A 85 -5.09 -21.58 2.58
CA GLN A 85 -3.88 -21.55 3.40
C GLN A 85 -3.84 -20.34 4.34
N PHE A 86 -4.32 -19.18 3.87
CA PHE A 86 -4.42 -18.00 4.71
C PHE A 86 -5.45 -18.18 5.83
N LYS A 87 -6.64 -18.70 5.52
CA LYS A 87 -7.67 -19.02 6.52
C LYS A 87 -7.15 -19.98 7.57
N ARG A 88 -6.47 -21.06 7.18
CA ARG A 88 -5.87 -22.02 8.12
C ARG A 88 -4.88 -21.33 9.04
N ARG A 89 -3.93 -20.56 8.50
CA ARG A 89 -2.97 -19.80 9.32
C ARG A 89 -3.64 -18.83 10.29
N MET A 90 -4.75 -18.22 9.89
CA MET A 90 -5.52 -17.33 10.77
C MET A 90 -6.17 -18.11 11.91
N ILE A 91 -6.76 -19.27 11.61
CA ILE A 91 -7.34 -20.16 12.63
C ILE A 91 -6.27 -20.66 13.59
N ASP A 92 -5.13 -21.14 13.07
CA ASP A 92 -4.01 -21.67 13.88
C ASP A 92 -3.43 -20.60 14.80
N LYS A 93 -3.30 -19.37 14.32
CA LYS A 93 -2.68 -18.28 15.07
C LYS A 93 -3.63 -17.54 16.01
N TYR A 94 -4.89 -17.39 15.62
CA TYR A 94 -5.85 -16.51 16.31
C TYR A 94 -7.16 -17.20 16.67
N GLY A 95 -7.34 -18.47 16.32
CA GLY A 95 -8.58 -19.21 16.53
C GLY A 95 -9.78 -18.72 15.69
N LYS A 96 -9.55 -17.83 14.74
CA LYS A 96 -10.61 -17.13 13.97
C LYS A 96 -10.21 -17.01 12.50
N THR A 97 -11.19 -17.01 11.60
CA THR A 97 -10.96 -16.84 10.15
C THR A 97 -10.75 -15.39 9.74
N THR A 98 -11.18 -14.44 10.56
CA THR A 98 -11.01 -12.99 10.35
C THR A 98 -10.85 -12.26 11.68
N LEU A 99 -10.09 -11.19 11.68
CA LEU A 99 -9.92 -10.29 12.83
C LEU A 99 -10.79 -9.02 12.73
N LEU A 100 -11.50 -8.84 11.61
CA LEU A 100 -12.28 -7.60 11.36
C LEU A 100 -13.40 -7.38 12.38
N ASN A 101 -14.00 -8.47 12.87
CA ASN A 101 -15.09 -8.41 13.85
C ASN A 101 -14.64 -8.72 15.29
N ASP A 102 -13.32 -8.74 15.53
CA ASP A 102 -12.77 -8.94 16.86
C ASP A 102 -12.69 -7.61 17.60
N PRO A 103 -13.45 -7.40 18.72
CA PRO A 103 -13.45 -6.13 19.45
C PRO A 103 -12.08 -5.73 20.01
N GLU A 104 -11.26 -6.71 20.41
CA GLU A 104 -9.91 -6.45 20.90
C GLU A 104 -8.98 -5.96 19.79
N GLN A 105 -9.04 -6.61 18.60
CA GLN A 105 -8.25 -6.20 17.45
C GLN A 105 -8.73 -4.84 16.90
N GLN A 106 -10.02 -4.60 16.86
CA GLN A 106 -10.56 -3.28 16.51
C GLN A 106 -10.04 -2.21 17.45
N ARG A 107 -10.03 -2.47 18.75
CA ARG A 107 -9.50 -1.55 19.77
C ARG A 107 -8.02 -1.27 19.56
N LYS A 108 -7.20 -2.32 19.26
CA LYS A 108 -5.79 -2.16 18.92
C LYS A 108 -5.57 -1.36 17.63
N MET A 109 -6.35 -1.63 16.58
CA MET A 109 -6.30 -0.87 15.33
C MET A 109 -6.67 0.61 15.52
N LEU A 110 -7.65 0.90 16.35
CA LEU A 110 -8.05 2.27 16.70
C LEU A 110 -6.97 2.99 17.52
N ALA A 111 -6.34 2.29 18.47
CA ALA A 111 -5.26 2.83 19.29
C ALA A 111 -4.01 3.20 18.46
N HIS A 112 -3.79 2.56 17.31
CA HIS A 112 -2.70 2.90 16.38
C HIS A 112 -3.03 4.04 15.40
N ARG A 113 -4.25 4.57 15.40
CA ARG A 113 -4.55 5.78 14.62
C ARG A 113 -3.86 6.97 15.28
N GLN A 114 -3.09 7.73 14.50
CA GLN A 114 -2.26 8.85 14.97
C GLN A 114 -3.10 10.03 15.54
N ILE A 115 -4.41 10.03 15.33
CA ILE A 115 -5.32 11.09 15.76
C ILE A 115 -6.44 10.45 16.58
N SER A 116 -6.16 10.22 17.84
CA SER A 116 -7.16 9.87 18.83
C SER A 116 -6.85 10.60 20.13
N GLY A 117 -7.86 10.99 20.86
CA GLY A 117 -7.67 11.71 22.12
C GLY A 117 -8.97 11.92 22.86
N GLU A 118 -8.91 12.78 23.87
CA GLU A 118 -10.04 13.19 24.66
C GLU A 118 -10.24 14.71 24.46
N TYR A 119 -11.42 15.10 24.02
CA TYR A 119 -11.83 16.49 23.92
C TYR A 119 -12.57 16.88 25.19
N THR A 120 -12.23 18.01 25.79
CA THR A 120 -12.91 18.55 26.95
C THR A 120 -13.77 19.73 26.51
N TRP A 121 -15.08 19.65 26.72
CA TRP A 121 -16.03 20.68 26.41
C TRP A 121 -15.89 21.88 27.36
N THR A 122 -16.44 23.04 26.98
CA THR A 122 -16.41 24.25 27.81
C THR A 122 -17.12 24.03 29.15
N ASP A 123 -18.09 23.14 29.24
CA ASP A 123 -18.78 22.73 30.48
C ASP A 123 -17.95 21.74 31.34
N GLY A 124 -16.76 21.35 30.89
CA GLY A 124 -15.87 20.42 31.58
C GLY A 124 -16.15 18.94 31.30
N THR A 125 -17.20 18.60 30.54
CA THR A 125 -17.42 17.20 30.11
C THR A 125 -16.40 16.74 29.10
N LYS A 126 -16.15 15.42 29.04
CA LYS A 126 -15.11 14.85 28.21
C LYS A 126 -15.68 13.86 27.22
N LYS A 127 -15.20 13.94 25.99
CA LYS A 127 -15.56 13.04 24.87
C LYS A 127 -14.33 12.51 24.17
N THR A 128 -14.22 11.19 24.02
CA THR A 128 -13.17 10.57 23.22
C THR A 128 -13.46 10.72 21.73
N TYR A 129 -12.42 10.94 20.93
CA TYR A 129 -12.50 11.01 19.48
C TYR A 129 -11.43 10.13 18.82
N THR A 130 -11.66 9.69 17.58
CA THR A 130 -10.77 8.76 16.84
C THR A 130 -10.44 9.24 15.42
N GLY A 131 -10.58 10.52 15.15
CA GLY A 131 -10.23 11.10 13.85
C GLY A 131 -10.25 12.61 13.88
N SER A 132 -9.53 13.25 12.94
CA SER A 132 -9.49 14.71 12.83
C SER A 132 -10.89 15.31 12.62
N TYR A 133 -11.71 14.67 11.78
CA TYR A 133 -13.10 15.13 11.53
C TYR A 133 -13.98 15.13 12.79
N GLU A 134 -13.83 14.10 13.65
CA GLU A 134 -14.55 14.06 14.93
C GLU A 134 -14.08 15.20 15.83
N LEU A 135 -12.77 15.44 15.91
CA LEU A 135 -12.22 16.54 16.70
C LEU A 135 -12.70 17.90 16.20
N ASP A 136 -12.69 18.13 14.89
CA ASP A 136 -13.15 19.37 14.28
C ASP A 136 -14.67 19.57 14.52
N PHE A 137 -15.44 18.49 14.44
CA PHE A 137 -16.87 18.51 14.72
C PHE A 137 -17.16 18.81 16.20
N LEU A 138 -16.40 18.21 17.13
CA LEU A 138 -16.54 18.49 18.56
C LEU A 138 -16.22 19.95 18.87
N LYS A 139 -15.17 20.52 18.30
CA LYS A 139 -14.83 21.94 18.43
C LYS A 139 -15.91 22.84 17.87
N PHE A 140 -16.49 22.49 16.73
CA PHE A 140 -17.59 23.24 16.12
C PHE A 140 -18.86 23.24 17.00
N LEU A 141 -19.19 22.07 17.54
CA LEU A 141 -20.34 21.97 18.48
C LEU A 141 -20.13 22.78 19.76
N ASP A 142 -18.91 22.73 20.33
CA ASP A 142 -18.56 23.47 21.53
C ASP A 142 -18.74 24.99 21.32
N LEU A 143 -18.29 25.50 20.18
CA LEU A 143 -18.52 26.89 19.78
C LEU A 143 -20.01 27.27 19.63
N LEU A 144 -20.87 26.31 19.24
CA LEU A 144 -22.31 26.55 19.12
C LEU A 144 -23.03 26.50 20.46
N MET A 145 -22.44 25.85 21.45
CA MET A 145 -23.05 25.69 22.78
C MET A 145 -22.66 26.81 23.76
N ASP A 146 -21.68 27.65 23.38
CA ASP A 146 -21.23 28.81 24.17
C ASP A 146 -22.17 30.03 24.06
N PHE A 147 -23.49 29.83 23.83
CA PHE A 147 -24.49 30.88 23.80
C PHE A 147 -25.41 30.84 25.01
#